data_a51d3b12cf9260a70de09e9a945ee4d4
#
_entry.id   a51d3b12cf9260a70de09e9a945ee4d4
#
_cell.length_a   1.000
_cell.length_b   1.000
_cell.length_c   1.000
_cell.angle_alpha   90.00
_cell.angle_beta   90.00
_cell.angle_gamma   90.00
#
_symmetry.space_group_name_H-M   'P 1'
#
loop_
_entity.id
_entity.type
_entity.pdbx_description
1 polymer ?
#
loop_
_entity_poly.entity_id
_entity_poly.type
_entity_poly.pdbx_seq_one_letter_code
_entity_poly.pdbx_strand_id
1 'polypeptide(L)'
;MSLFNSIIRTIFGGTKSEKDIKEILPLVAKINEIEEKLNAGTTDELRAATKKLQQKIADAIKPQEDKIAELKAKLEEEDITSVDEREAMYDTIDALNKEIDEIIKKTLDEILPEAFAIVKNTARRFATNEQVEATATQYDRDLSTICPHITIEGDKAIWSNTWIAGG
;
A
#
# COMPACT_ATOMS: atom_id res chain seq x y z
N MET A 1 11.04 11.57 -40.78
CA MET A 1 10.85 12.48 -39.62
C MET A 1 11.62 13.75 -39.89
N SER A 2 10.95 14.92 -39.84
CA SER A 2 11.53 16.22 -40.23
C SER A 2 12.60 16.64 -39.24
N LEU A 3 13.74 17.13 -39.72
CA LEU A 3 14.82 17.81 -38.94
C LEU A 3 14.27 18.90 -38.02
N PHE A 4 13.17 19.52 -38.40
CA PHE A 4 12.46 20.54 -37.64
C PHE A 4 11.89 19.98 -36.31
N ASN A 5 11.31 18.77 -36.33
CA ASN A 5 10.82 18.13 -35.09
C ASN A 5 11.95 17.72 -34.15
N SER A 6 13.12 17.36 -34.68
CA SER A 6 14.30 17.04 -33.87
C SER A 6 14.85 18.29 -33.15
N ILE A 7 14.87 19.43 -33.83
CA ILE A 7 15.35 20.70 -33.26
C ILE A 7 14.38 21.23 -32.21
N ILE A 8 13.06 21.13 -32.43
CA ILE A 8 12.04 21.52 -31.44
C ILE A 8 12.16 20.65 -30.18
N ARG A 9 12.35 19.33 -30.33
CA ARG A 9 12.56 18.40 -29.21
C ARG A 9 13.81 18.75 -28.37
N THR A 10 14.89 19.20 -29.03
CA THR A 10 16.14 19.57 -28.35
C THR A 10 16.03 20.89 -27.61
N ILE A 11 15.27 21.86 -28.16
CA ILE A 11 15.15 23.23 -27.60
C ILE A 11 14.07 23.30 -26.52
N PHE A 12 12.93 22.62 -26.69
CA PHE A 12 11.79 22.66 -25.77
C PHE A 12 11.73 21.50 -24.76
N GLY A 13 12.75 20.62 -24.73
CA GLY A 13 12.91 19.60 -23.70
C GLY A 13 11.84 18.50 -23.69
N GLY A 14 11.28 18.13 -24.84
CA GLY A 14 10.29 17.07 -24.96
C GLY A 14 8.85 17.48 -24.61
N THR A 15 7.90 16.64 -24.94
CA THR A 15 6.50 16.79 -24.53
C THR A 15 6.35 16.58 -23.01
N LYS A 16 5.27 17.09 -22.41
CA LYS A 16 4.96 16.83 -20.97
C LYS A 16 5.03 15.33 -20.67
N SER A 17 4.45 14.51 -21.53
CA SER A 17 4.47 13.05 -21.41
C SER A 17 5.89 12.45 -21.41
N GLU A 18 6.82 12.99 -22.21
CA GLU A 18 8.21 12.52 -22.22
C GLU A 18 8.97 12.89 -20.93
N LYS A 19 8.63 14.01 -20.31
CA LYS A 19 9.19 14.39 -19.00
C LYS A 19 8.63 13.49 -17.90
N ASP A 20 7.31 13.30 -17.87
CA ASP A 20 6.63 12.46 -16.90
C ASP A 20 7.18 11.00 -16.95
N ILE A 21 7.39 10.47 -18.17
CA ILE A 21 7.99 9.14 -18.36
C ILE A 21 9.41 9.09 -17.80
N LYS A 22 10.24 10.10 -18.03
CA LYS A 22 11.62 10.14 -17.51
C LYS A 22 11.68 10.17 -15.98
N GLU A 23 10.71 10.81 -15.35
CA GLU A 23 10.59 10.86 -13.89
C GLU A 23 10.15 9.51 -13.31
N ILE A 24 9.28 8.78 -14.02
CA ILE A 24 8.73 7.50 -13.56
C ILE A 24 9.68 6.32 -13.82
N LEU A 25 10.49 6.36 -14.89
CA LEU A 25 11.39 5.26 -15.26
C LEU A 25 12.29 4.74 -14.11
N PRO A 26 12.92 5.58 -13.28
CA PRO A 26 13.73 5.12 -12.15
C PRO A 26 12.90 4.35 -11.11
N LEU A 27 11.66 4.77 -10.87
CA LEU A 27 10.74 4.08 -9.98
C LEU A 27 10.37 2.71 -10.53
N VAL A 28 10.07 2.61 -11.83
CA VAL A 28 9.77 1.33 -12.51
C VAL A 28 10.97 0.39 -12.45
N ALA A 29 12.19 0.90 -12.64
CA ALA A 29 13.41 0.11 -12.50
C ALA A 29 13.56 -0.47 -11.09
N LYS A 30 13.33 0.34 -10.06
CA LYS A 30 13.36 -0.09 -8.66
C LYS A 30 12.28 -1.13 -8.34
N ILE A 31 11.06 -0.93 -8.85
CA ILE A 31 9.97 -1.91 -8.71
C ILE A 31 10.37 -3.25 -9.32
N ASN A 32 10.95 -3.26 -10.51
CA ASN A 32 11.37 -4.48 -11.19
C ASN A 32 12.48 -5.21 -10.42
N GLU A 33 13.46 -4.48 -9.89
CA GLU A 33 14.53 -5.06 -9.07
C GLU A 33 13.99 -5.73 -7.80
N ILE A 34 13.05 -5.08 -7.12
CA ILE A 34 12.43 -5.64 -5.92
C ILE A 34 11.59 -6.87 -6.29
N GLU A 35 10.82 -6.79 -7.36
CA GLU A 35 9.97 -7.87 -7.84
C GLU A 35 10.77 -9.13 -8.21
N GLU A 36 11.95 -8.98 -8.82
CA GLU A 36 12.84 -10.10 -9.09
C GLU A 36 13.28 -10.83 -7.81
N LYS A 37 13.55 -10.09 -6.73
CA LYS A 37 13.92 -10.68 -5.43
C LYS A 37 12.75 -11.45 -4.81
N LEU A 38 11.50 -11.04 -5.07
CA LEU A 38 10.29 -11.70 -4.59
C LEU A 38 9.96 -13.00 -5.34
N ASN A 39 10.53 -13.21 -6.54
CA ASN A 39 10.25 -14.40 -7.34
C ASN A 39 10.68 -15.72 -6.67
N ALA A 40 11.73 -15.69 -5.87
CA ALA A 40 12.23 -16.87 -5.15
C ALA A 40 11.41 -17.22 -3.91
N GLY A 41 10.55 -16.29 -3.44
CA GLY A 41 9.77 -16.47 -2.23
C GLY A 41 8.45 -17.21 -2.44
N THR A 42 7.87 -17.68 -1.35
CA THR A 42 6.55 -18.32 -1.30
C THR A 42 5.43 -17.29 -1.36
N THR A 43 4.18 -17.73 -1.54
CA THR A 43 3.00 -16.86 -1.48
C THR A 43 2.79 -16.32 -0.06
N ASP A 44 3.10 -17.11 0.97
CA ASP A 44 2.99 -16.68 2.36
C ASP A 44 4.02 -15.58 2.70
N GLU A 45 5.23 -15.66 2.15
CA GLU A 45 6.23 -14.60 2.28
C GLU A 45 5.76 -13.29 1.60
N LEU A 46 5.06 -13.41 0.47
CA LEU A 46 4.46 -12.25 -0.20
C LEU A 46 3.35 -11.61 0.65
N ARG A 47 2.50 -12.44 1.27
CA ARG A 47 1.49 -11.98 2.24
C ARG A 47 2.13 -11.32 3.46
N ALA A 48 3.21 -11.91 3.98
CA ALA A 48 3.97 -11.34 5.09
C ALA A 48 4.62 -10.00 4.73
N ALA A 49 5.13 -9.85 3.50
CA ALA A 49 5.67 -8.59 3.00
C ALA A 49 4.58 -7.49 3.01
N THR A 50 3.37 -7.79 2.56
CA THR A 50 2.24 -6.84 2.63
C THR A 50 1.95 -6.39 4.07
N LYS A 51 1.93 -7.34 5.02
CA LYS A 51 1.72 -7.01 6.45
C LYS A 51 2.82 -6.13 7.01
N LYS A 52 4.09 -6.33 6.58
CA LYS A 52 5.21 -5.45 6.98
C LYS A 52 5.03 -4.02 6.49
N LEU A 53 4.51 -3.82 5.28
CA LEU A 53 4.21 -2.46 4.78
C LEU A 53 3.10 -1.80 5.59
N GLN A 54 2.05 -2.53 5.92
CA GLN A 54 0.98 -2.03 6.77
C GLN A 54 1.50 -1.66 8.17
N GLN A 55 2.35 -2.53 8.76
CA GLN A 55 2.97 -2.27 10.05
C GLN A 55 3.87 -1.03 10.02
N LYS A 56 4.64 -0.83 8.94
CA LYS A 56 5.49 0.36 8.78
C LYS A 56 4.67 1.66 8.82
N ILE A 57 3.48 1.67 8.23
CA ILE A 57 2.58 2.82 8.31
C ILE A 57 2.07 3.00 9.74
N ALA A 58 1.58 1.94 10.36
CA ALA A 58 1.07 1.99 11.74
C ALA A 58 2.13 2.46 12.74
N ASP A 59 3.35 1.94 12.63
CA ASP A 59 4.47 2.33 13.51
C ASP A 59 4.85 3.81 13.31
N ALA A 60 4.77 4.31 12.07
CA ALA A 60 5.13 5.70 11.77
C ALA A 60 4.17 6.72 12.40
N ILE A 61 2.87 6.40 12.48
CA ILE A 61 1.85 7.32 13.03
C ILE A 61 1.58 7.12 14.51
N LYS A 62 2.00 5.98 15.08
CA LYS A 62 1.71 5.60 16.47
C LYS A 62 2.03 6.68 17.51
N PRO A 63 3.17 7.42 17.44
CA PRO A 63 3.46 8.46 18.43
C PRO A 63 2.42 9.59 18.46
N GLN A 64 1.84 9.94 17.32
CA GLN A 64 0.79 10.97 17.23
C GLN A 64 -0.56 10.41 17.69
N GLU A 65 -0.89 9.16 17.33
CA GLU A 65 -2.10 8.48 17.79
C GLU A 65 -2.10 8.32 19.31
N ASP A 66 -0.98 7.94 19.93
CA ASP A 66 -0.85 7.81 21.38
C ASP A 66 -1.09 9.17 22.06
N LYS A 67 -0.54 10.28 21.54
CA LYS A 67 -0.81 11.64 22.06
C LYS A 67 -2.27 12.05 21.91
N ILE A 68 -2.91 11.72 20.78
CA ILE A 68 -4.33 12.00 20.57
C ILE A 68 -5.17 11.21 21.58
N ALA A 69 -4.83 9.94 21.82
CA ALA A 69 -5.52 9.12 22.80
C ALA A 69 -5.40 9.70 24.23
N GLU A 70 -4.21 10.17 24.61
CA GLU A 70 -4.00 10.84 25.91
C GLU A 70 -4.82 12.13 26.03
N LEU A 71 -4.88 12.96 24.98
CA LEU A 71 -5.67 14.20 24.98
C LEU A 71 -7.17 13.90 25.05
N LYS A 72 -7.63 12.88 24.33
CA LYS A 72 -9.04 12.45 24.39
C LYS A 72 -9.42 11.92 25.77
N ALA A 73 -8.56 11.13 26.40
CA ALA A 73 -8.78 10.65 27.76
C ALA A 73 -8.91 11.82 28.75
N LYS A 74 -8.03 12.82 28.65
CA LYS A 74 -8.13 14.03 29.46
C LYS A 74 -9.43 14.80 29.24
N LEU A 75 -9.91 14.90 27.99
CA LEU A 75 -11.17 15.57 27.66
C LEU A 75 -12.41 14.88 28.25
N GLU A 76 -12.31 13.57 28.58
CA GLU A 76 -13.37 12.78 29.23
C GLU A 76 -13.36 12.95 30.77
N GLU A 77 -12.27 13.46 31.37
CA GLU A 77 -12.21 13.75 32.81
C GLU A 77 -13.14 14.92 33.17
N GLU A 78 -13.94 14.75 34.23
CA GLU A 78 -14.93 15.75 34.66
C GLU A 78 -14.32 17.05 35.21
N ASP A 79 -13.03 17.02 35.56
CA ASP A 79 -12.31 18.14 36.19
C ASP A 79 -11.89 19.26 35.21
N ILE A 80 -12.02 19.07 33.90
CA ILE A 80 -11.74 20.14 32.91
C ILE A 80 -12.92 21.10 32.86
N THR A 81 -12.84 22.17 33.63
CA THR A 81 -13.91 23.16 33.81
C THR A 81 -13.82 24.35 32.84
N SER A 82 -12.64 24.59 32.26
CA SER A 82 -12.40 25.74 31.33
C SER A 82 -12.70 25.37 29.88
N VAL A 83 -13.57 26.17 29.25
CA VAL A 83 -13.89 26.06 27.81
C VAL A 83 -12.63 26.28 26.96
N ASP A 84 -11.81 27.25 27.34
CA ASP A 84 -10.58 27.61 26.60
C ASP A 84 -9.55 26.47 26.62
N GLU A 85 -9.44 25.73 27.73
CA GLU A 85 -8.55 24.55 27.82
C GLU A 85 -9.03 23.40 26.91
N ARG A 86 -10.33 23.17 26.88
CA ARG A 86 -10.93 22.17 25.96
C ARG A 86 -10.70 22.55 24.50
N GLU A 87 -10.90 23.80 24.14
CA GLU A 87 -10.66 24.32 22.79
C GLU A 87 -9.18 24.11 22.37
N ALA A 88 -8.23 24.48 23.25
CA ALA A 88 -6.81 24.27 22.99
C ALA A 88 -6.42 22.80 22.81
N MET A 89 -7.08 21.85 23.52
CA MET A 89 -6.87 20.43 23.32
C MET A 89 -7.43 19.95 21.98
N TYR A 90 -8.60 20.42 21.54
CA TYR A 90 -9.15 20.11 20.23
C TYR A 90 -8.25 20.65 19.12
N ASP A 91 -7.77 21.89 19.23
CA ASP A 91 -6.83 22.47 18.27
C ASP A 91 -5.54 21.63 18.16
N THR A 92 -5.05 21.14 19.30
CA THR A 92 -3.87 20.25 19.34
C THR A 92 -4.17 18.91 18.65
N ILE A 93 -5.33 18.30 18.88
CA ILE A 93 -5.76 17.06 18.21
C ILE A 93 -5.84 17.29 16.68
N ASP A 94 -6.38 18.42 16.24
CA ASP A 94 -6.48 18.75 14.81
C ASP A 94 -5.09 18.95 14.17
N ALA A 95 -4.16 19.56 14.90
CA ALA A 95 -2.77 19.70 14.45
C ALA A 95 -2.09 18.32 14.32
N LEU A 96 -2.27 17.42 15.32
CA LEU A 96 -1.74 16.06 15.29
C LEU A 96 -2.32 15.22 14.14
N ASN A 97 -3.61 15.37 13.84
CA ASN A 97 -4.23 14.70 12.70
C ASN A 97 -3.61 15.16 11.36
N LYS A 98 -3.31 16.44 11.21
CA LYS A 98 -2.59 16.95 10.02
C LYS A 98 -1.16 16.42 9.93
N GLU A 99 -0.46 16.29 11.07
CA GLU A 99 0.86 15.64 11.11
C GLU A 99 0.77 14.16 10.68
N ILE A 100 -0.25 13.43 11.13
CA ILE A 100 -0.50 12.04 10.71
C ILE A 100 -0.67 11.95 9.20
N ASP A 101 -1.46 12.82 8.59
CA ASP A 101 -1.67 12.84 7.14
C ASP A 101 -0.35 13.02 6.37
N GLU A 102 0.52 13.94 6.83
CA GLU A 102 1.83 14.17 6.21
C GLU A 102 2.78 12.97 6.41
N ILE A 103 2.77 12.35 7.60
CA ILE A 103 3.56 11.14 7.88
C ILE A 103 3.10 9.99 7.01
N ILE A 104 1.78 9.77 6.88
CA ILE A 104 1.21 8.73 6.01
C ILE A 104 1.66 8.96 4.58
N LYS A 105 1.50 10.16 4.05
CA LYS A 105 1.89 10.51 2.68
C LYS A 105 3.36 10.20 2.42
N LYS A 106 4.26 10.65 3.31
CA LYS A 106 5.69 10.38 3.20
C LYS A 106 5.99 8.89 3.25
N THR A 107 5.36 8.16 4.19
CA THR A 107 5.57 6.72 4.35
C THR A 107 5.06 5.95 3.13
N LEU A 108 3.92 6.36 2.55
CA LEU A 108 3.39 5.77 1.32
C LEU A 108 4.34 5.96 0.14
N ASP A 109 4.94 7.14 -0.01
CA ASP A 109 5.94 7.41 -1.06
C ASP A 109 7.19 6.52 -0.88
N GLU A 110 7.62 6.29 0.37
CA GLU A 110 8.77 5.42 0.67
C GLU A 110 8.51 3.95 0.33
N ILE A 111 7.31 3.43 0.66
CA ILE A 111 6.95 2.01 0.44
C ILE A 111 6.38 1.72 -0.94
N LEU A 112 6.10 2.75 -1.74
CA LEU A 112 5.48 2.63 -3.06
C LEU A 112 6.17 1.59 -3.95
N PRO A 113 7.52 1.56 -4.10
CA PRO A 113 8.17 0.58 -4.96
C PRO A 113 7.95 -0.86 -4.50
N GLU A 114 7.97 -1.11 -3.18
CA GLU A 114 7.74 -2.43 -2.60
C GLU A 114 6.29 -2.88 -2.79
N ALA A 115 5.33 -1.98 -2.56
CA ALA A 115 3.91 -2.26 -2.74
C ALA A 115 3.60 -2.65 -4.20
N PHE A 116 4.10 -1.88 -5.17
CA PHE A 116 3.93 -2.21 -6.59
C PHE A 116 4.63 -3.52 -6.98
N ALA A 117 5.81 -3.79 -6.41
CA ALA A 117 6.53 -5.04 -6.67
C ALA A 117 5.75 -6.27 -6.16
N ILE A 118 5.12 -6.19 -4.98
CA ILE A 118 4.26 -7.24 -4.42
C ILE A 118 3.05 -7.48 -5.33
N VAL A 119 2.34 -6.43 -5.74
CA VAL A 119 1.17 -6.54 -6.64
C VAL A 119 1.59 -7.15 -7.98
N LYS A 120 2.68 -6.67 -8.57
CA LYS A 120 3.21 -7.19 -9.84
C LYS A 120 3.60 -8.66 -9.74
N ASN A 121 4.29 -9.07 -8.66
CA ASN A 121 4.65 -10.46 -8.43
C ASN A 121 3.41 -11.34 -8.23
N THR A 122 2.42 -10.88 -7.48
CA THR A 122 1.14 -11.58 -7.31
C THR A 122 0.44 -11.80 -8.65
N ALA A 123 0.33 -10.74 -9.46
CA ALA A 123 -0.27 -10.84 -10.80
C ALA A 123 0.49 -11.81 -11.71
N ARG A 124 1.83 -11.81 -11.66
CA ARG A 124 2.67 -12.77 -12.40
C ARG A 124 2.37 -14.21 -11.97
N ARG A 125 2.25 -14.49 -10.66
CA ARG A 125 1.94 -15.83 -10.16
C ARG A 125 0.62 -16.34 -10.72
N PHE A 126 -0.42 -15.53 -10.73
CA PHE A 126 -1.70 -15.88 -11.34
C PHE A 126 -1.63 -16.01 -12.87
N ALA A 127 -0.78 -15.23 -13.53
CA ALA A 127 -0.64 -15.30 -15.00
C ALA A 127 0.16 -16.54 -15.46
N THR A 128 1.07 -17.05 -14.62
CA THR A 128 1.99 -18.15 -14.98
C THR A 128 1.61 -19.51 -14.40
N ASN A 129 0.69 -19.55 -13.44
CA ASN A 129 0.26 -20.78 -12.80
C ASN A 129 -1.26 -20.90 -12.88
N GLU A 130 -1.76 -22.12 -13.08
CA GLU A 130 -3.20 -22.39 -13.05
C GLU A 130 -3.79 -22.18 -11.66
N GLN A 131 -2.99 -22.40 -10.64
CA GLN A 131 -3.35 -22.24 -9.23
C GLN A 131 -2.22 -21.60 -8.44
N VAL A 132 -2.59 -20.81 -7.42
CA VAL A 132 -1.66 -20.23 -6.45
C VAL A 132 -2.02 -20.73 -5.07
N GLU A 133 -1.07 -21.38 -4.40
CA GLU A 133 -1.25 -21.93 -3.06
C GLU A 133 -0.69 -20.99 -1.99
N ALA A 134 -1.37 -20.92 -0.85
CA ALA A 134 -0.91 -20.24 0.36
C ALA A 134 -1.44 -20.98 1.60
N THR A 135 -0.90 -20.70 2.77
CA THR A 135 -1.49 -21.13 4.04
C THR A 135 -2.88 -20.51 4.21
N ALA A 136 -3.89 -21.34 4.50
CA ALA A 136 -5.26 -20.91 4.64
C ALA A 136 -5.45 -20.03 5.88
N THR A 137 -5.81 -18.77 5.66
CA THR A 137 -6.24 -17.85 6.73
C THR A 137 -7.76 -17.94 6.93
N GLN A 138 -8.29 -17.32 7.99
CA GLN A 138 -9.74 -17.22 8.17
C GLN A 138 -10.39 -16.48 7.00
N TYR A 139 -9.74 -15.45 6.47
CA TYR A 139 -10.21 -14.73 5.29
C TYR A 139 -10.35 -15.63 4.06
N ASP A 140 -9.37 -16.51 3.80
CA ASP A 140 -9.45 -17.47 2.69
C ASP A 140 -10.62 -18.45 2.89
N ARG A 141 -10.84 -18.91 4.11
CA ARG A 141 -11.96 -19.81 4.47
C ARG A 141 -13.32 -19.15 4.26
N ASP A 142 -13.46 -17.90 4.70
CA ASP A 142 -14.69 -17.13 4.52
C ASP A 142 -14.97 -16.89 3.03
N LEU A 143 -13.95 -16.49 2.26
CA LEU A 143 -14.08 -16.28 0.81
C LEU A 143 -14.41 -17.57 0.05
N SER A 144 -13.89 -18.72 0.46
CA SER A 144 -14.16 -19.99 -0.22
C SER A 144 -15.63 -20.39 -0.18
N THR A 145 -16.42 -19.83 0.75
CA THR A 145 -17.87 -20.09 0.83
C THR A 145 -18.68 -19.35 -0.23
N ILE A 146 -18.13 -18.26 -0.80
CA ILE A 146 -18.81 -17.40 -1.76
C ILE A 146 -18.09 -17.26 -3.10
N CYS A 147 -16.83 -17.68 -3.17
CA CYS A 147 -15.98 -17.58 -4.37
C CYS A 147 -15.62 -18.99 -4.86
N PRO A 148 -16.22 -19.48 -5.97
CA PRO A 148 -15.99 -20.87 -6.46
C PRO A 148 -14.55 -21.14 -6.92
N HIS A 149 -13.77 -20.11 -7.22
CA HIS A 149 -12.37 -20.23 -7.63
C HIS A 149 -11.38 -20.34 -6.46
N ILE A 150 -11.88 -20.41 -5.22
CA ILE A 150 -11.09 -20.60 -4.01
C ILE A 150 -11.53 -21.89 -3.33
N THR A 151 -10.58 -22.80 -3.12
CA THR A 151 -10.82 -24.04 -2.38
C THR A 151 -9.90 -24.15 -1.18
N ILE A 152 -10.36 -24.82 -0.12
CA ILE A 152 -9.57 -25.07 1.08
C ILE A 152 -9.31 -26.56 1.18
N GLU A 153 -8.04 -26.95 1.24
CA GLU A 153 -7.58 -28.32 1.44
C GLU A 153 -6.70 -28.38 2.69
N GLY A 154 -7.28 -28.80 3.80
CA GLY A 154 -6.60 -28.81 5.10
C GLY A 154 -6.13 -27.40 5.51
N ASP A 155 -4.82 -27.21 5.54
CA ASP A 155 -4.20 -25.93 5.90
C ASP A 155 -3.84 -25.06 4.68
N LYS A 156 -4.23 -25.49 3.47
CA LYS A 156 -3.94 -24.76 2.24
C LYS A 156 -5.18 -24.08 1.68
N ALA A 157 -5.00 -22.85 1.23
CA ALA A 157 -5.91 -22.15 0.36
C ALA A 157 -5.36 -22.20 -1.06
N ILE A 158 -6.18 -22.71 -1.99
CA ILE A 158 -5.85 -22.87 -3.40
C ILE A 158 -6.70 -21.89 -4.18
N TRP A 159 -6.05 -20.97 -4.87
CA TRP A 159 -6.67 -19.92 -5.67
C TRP A 159 -6.49 -20.24 -7.15
N SER A 160 -7.58 -20.53 -7.85
CA SER A 160 -7.55 -20.72 -9.30
C SER A 160 -7.33 -19.37 -10.01
N ASN A 161 -6.59 -19.40 -11.12
CA ASN A 161 -6.43 -18.23 -12.00
C ASN A 161 -7.65 -18.02 -12.91
N THR A 162 -8.62 -18.93 -12.89
CA THR A 162 -9.83 -18.87 -13.72
C THR A 162 -11.04 -18.60 -12.85
N TRP A 163 -11.82 -17.58 -13.20
CA TRP A 163 -13.10 -17.28 -12.55
C TRP A 163 -14.17 -17.02 -13.61
N ILE A 164 -15.43 -17.18 -13.22
CA ILE A 164 -16.57 -16.86 -14.09
C ILE A 164 -17.00 -15.42 -13.84
N ALA A 165 -16.95 -14.57 -14.86
CA ALA A 165 -17.35 -13.18 -14.72
C ALA A 165 -18.86 -13.10 -14.43
N GLY A 166 -19.24 -12.41 -13.34
CA GLY A 166 -20.63 -12.25 -12.90
C GLY A 166 -21.22 -13.50 -12.23
N GLY A 167 -20.35 -14.43 -11.83
CA GLY A 167 -20.68 -15.73 -11.22
C GLY A 167 -21.32 -15.73 -9.88
#